data_c56e5ada1c70313cace84a5043efd584
#
_entry.id   c56e5ada1c70313cace84a5043efd584
#
_cell.length_a   1.000
_cell.length_b   1.000
_cell.length_c   1.000
_cell.angle_alpha   90.00
_cell.angle_beta   90.00
_cell.angle_gamma   90.00
#
_symmetry.space_group_name_H-M   'P 1'
#
loop_
_entity.id
_entity.type
_entity.pdbx_description
1 polymer ?
#
loop_
_entity_poly.entity_id
_entity_poly.type
_entity_poly.pdbx_seq_one_letter_code
_entity_poly.pdbx_strand_id
1 'polypeptide(L)'
;MNRRDAMKTALLGTTVLSGPGLAAMPSKAPRRSRTFLLVHGAWHNALHWTRVVEALSSKGHQVVAIDLPGHGLNARFPASYLTGDAARFTVERSPQADITLDACADAVVAALEKLQGGDRPVLVGHSAGGTVITRAAEKAPHLIGRLVYLSAFVPLRLQSASAYGALPEARSPYGQGFFVGDAAKLGAVRINPRRDAAYREALRAGFYHDVEEAAFLPFALTLTPDLPLSLWTDKVGATKERWGRVPRSYMRCTQDRALVPALQDLMIREADAFTPGNVFTVDTLDASHSPFASQPQKLAALLDGLR
;
A
#
# COMPACT_ATOMS: atom_id res chain seq x y z
N MET A 1 -0.32 -33.33 79.21
CA MET A 1 0.70 -34.35 78.92
C MET A 1 1.41 -34.03 77.63
N ASN A 2 2.68 -33.68 77.72
CA ASN A 2 3.53 -33.20 76.69
C ASN A 2 3.94 -34.30 75.70
N ARG A 3 3.94 -33.98 74.44
CA ARG A 3 4.73 -34.72 73.44
C ARG A 3 5.70 -33.75 72.75
N ARG A 4 6.90 -33.76 73.29
CA ARG A 4 8.12 -33.29 72.63
C ARG A 4 9.09 -34.47 72.56
N ASP A 5 9.95 -34.38 71.51
CA ASP A 5 11.19 -35.15 71.28
C ASP A 5 11.06 -36.47 70.52
N ALA A 6 11.39 -36.34 69.22
CA ALA A 6 12.57 -37.05 68.66
C ALA A 6 12.71 -36.71 67.15
N MET A 7 13.52 -35.70 66.90
CA MET A 7 14.15 -35.58 65.56
C MET A 7 15.47 -36.33 65.60
N LYS A 8 15.61 -37.35 64.75
CA LYS A 8 16.93 -37.90 64.38
C LYS A 8 17.21 -37.64 62.91
N THR A 9 18.25 -36.91 62.73
CA THR A 9 18.91 -36.46 61.48
C THR A 9 19.33 -37.65 60.65
N ALA A 10 18.89 -37.73 59.39
CA ALA A 10 19.52 -38.54 58.36
C ALA A 10 19.98 -37.60 57.23
N LEU A 11 21.29 -37.40 57.13
CA LEU A 11 21.97 -36.80 55.99
C LEU A 11 21.95 -37.81 54.86
N LEU A 12 21.20 -37.53 53.81
CA LEU A 12 21.33 -38.21 52.52
C LEU A 12 22.03 -37.23 51.54
N GLY A 13 23.26 -37.51 51.18
CA GLY A 13 24.00 -36.77 50.17
C GLY A 13 23.35 -36.91 48.80
N THR A 14 22.89 -35.83 48.28
CA THR A 14 22.43 -35.72 46.88
C THR A 14 23.61 -35.34 46.01
N THR A 15 24.13 -36.29 45.25
CA THR A 15 25.05 -36.06 44.13
C THR A 15 24.29 -35.35 43.03
N VAL A 16 24.62 -34.08 42.80
CA VAL A 16 24.11 -33.31 41.63
C VAL A 16 24.90 -33.77 40.40
N LEU A 17 24.23 -34.56 39.55
CA LEU A 17 24.71 -34.85 38.21
C LEU A 17 24.57 -33.57 37.37
N SER A 18 25.70 -32.95 37.04
CA SER A 18 25.83 -31.85 36.09
C SER A 18 25.51 -32.38 34.70
N GLY A 19 24.25 -32.26 34.27
CA GLY A 19 23.86 -32.48 32.88
C GLY A 19 24.51 -31.45 31.94
N PRO A 20 24.75 -31.78 30.66
CA PRO A 20 25.31 -30.86 29.70
C PRO A 20 24.36 -29.63 29.59
N GLY A 21 24.90 -28.45 29.82
CA GLY A 21 24.16 -27.21 29.75
C GLY A 21 23.45 -27.08 28.41
N LEU A 22 22.12 -26.89 28.45
CA LEU A 22 21.37 -26.43 27.32
C LEU A 22 21.98 -25.09 26.88
N ALA A 23 22.73 -25.12 25.76
CA ALA A 23 23.21 -23.92 25.14
C ALA A 23 21.98 -23.04 24.84
N ALA A 24 21.89 -21.90 25.52
CA ALA A 24 20.85 -20.91 25.25
C ALA A 24 20.96 -20.54 23.77
N MET A 25 19.92 -20.85 22.99
CA MET A 25 19.83 -20.38 21.62
C MET A 25 19.98 -18.84 21.64
N PRO A 26 20.77 -18.26 20.73
CA PRO A 26 20.93 -16.80 20.69
C PRO A 26 19.54 -16.19 20.54
N SER A 27 19.10 -15.46 21.53
CA SER A 27 17.89 -14.66 21.49
C SER A 27 18.06 -13.67 20.34
N LYS A 28 17.24 -13.82 19.30
CA LYS A 28 17.22 -12.87 18.19
C LYS A 28 16.90 -11.52 18.78
N ALA A 29 17.82 -10.55 18.64
CA ALA A 29 17.63 -9.20 19.17
C ALA A 29 16.22 -8.71 18.83
N PRO A 30 15.50 -8.06 19.76
CA PRO A 30 14.14 -7.62 19.53
C PRO A 30 14.13 -6.72 18.28
N ARG A 31 13.35 -7.11 17.28
CA ARG A 31 13.18 -6.28 16.08
C ARG A 31 12.60 -4.95 16.49
N ARG A 32 13.18 -3.87 15.99
CA ARG A 32 12.71 -2.52 16.29
C ARG A 32 11.31 -2.32 15.75
N SER A 33 10.37 -1.96 16.62
CA SER A 33 9.02 -1.56 16.22
C SER A 33 9.10 -0.33 15.30
N ARG A 34 8.30 -0.32 14.25
CA ARG A 34 8.18 0.79 13.29
C ARG A 34 6.73 1.25 13.21
N THR A 35 6.54 2.49 12.77
CA THR A 35 5.23 3.01 12.39
C THR A 35 5.08 2.99 10.86
N PHE A 36 3.98 2.44 10.36
CA PHE A 36 3.63 2.40 8.94
C PHE A 36 2.38 3.23 8.69
N LEU A 37 2.42 4.07 7.65
CA LEU A 37 1.24 4.72 7.08
C LEU A 37 1.01 4.14 5.67
N LEU A 38 -0.14 3.49 5.46
CA LEU A 38 -0.48 2.80 4.22
C LEU A 38 -1.49 3.62 3.43
N VAL A 39 -1.13 3.95 2.18
CA VAL A 39 -1.92 4.73 1.24
C VAL A 39 -2.32 3.84 0.07
N HIS A 40 -3.62 3.74 -0.17
CA HIS A 40 -4.21 2.88 -1.20
C HIS A 40 -4.05 3.45 -2.63
N GLY A 41 -4.29 2.61 -3.62
CA GLY A 41 -4.32 2.96 -5.04
C GLY A 41 -5.70 3.42 -5.52
N ALA A 42 -5.84 3.54 -6.84
CA ALA A 42 -7.08 3.92 -7.50
C ALA A 42 -8.26 3.04 -7.04
N TRP A 43 -9.40 3.65 -6.75
CA TRP A 43 -10.66 3.01 -6.34
C TRP A 43 -10.62 2.24 -5.01
N HIS A 44 -9.45 1.93 -4.49
CA HIS A 44 -9.25 1.23 -3.22
C HIS A 44 -9.51 2.15 -2.02
N ASN A 45 -9.38 1.59 -0.83
CA ASN A 45 -9.55 2.28 0.45
C ASN A 45 -8.76 1.56 1.57
N ALA A 46 -8.84 2.05 2.79
CA ALA A 46 -8.13 1.49 3.94
C ALA A 46 -8.45 0.01 4.21
N LEU A 47 -9.68 -0.44 3.95
CA LEU A 47 -10.09 -1.84 4.18
C LEU A 47 -9.26 -2.85 3.38
N HIS A 48 -8.78 -2.46 2.20
CA HIS A 48 -7.96 -3.34 1.36
C HIS A 48 -6.62 -3.71 2.02
N TRP A 49 -6.18 -2.94 3.00
CA TRP A 49 -4.94 -3.19 3.75
C TRP A 49 -5.12 -4.06 5.00
N THR A 50 -6.35 -4.42 5.39
CA THR A 50 -6.66 -5.08 6.68
C THR A 50 -5.74 -6.27 6.97
N ARG A 51 -5.55 -7.17 6.00
CA ARG A 51 -4.68 -8.36 6.17
C ARG A 51 -3.20 -8.00 6.36
N VAL A 52 -2.74 -6.92 5.74
CA VAL A 52 -1.35 -6.42 5.91
C VAL A 52 -1.21 -5.73 7.27
N VAL A 53 -2.22 -4.95 7.68
CA VAL A 53 -2.28 -4.33 9.01
C VAL A 53 -2.19 -5.40 10.09
N GLU A 54 -3.00 -6.45 10.02
CA GLU A 54 -2.97 -7.59 10.96
C GLU A 54 -1.58 -8.25 10.99
N ALA A 55 -1.00 -8.54 9.83
CA ALA A 55 0.30 -9.21 9.71
C ALA A 55 1.47 -8.35 10.24
N LEU A 56 1.44 -7.04 10.06
CA LEU A 56 2.46 -6.14 10.60
C LEU A 56 2.25 -5.88 12.10
N SER A 57 1.00 -5.70 12.54
CA SER A 57 0.68 -5.50 13.96
C SER A 57 1.04 -6.71 14.81
N SER A 58 0.85 -7.94 14.29
CA SER A 58 1.28 -9.18 14.96
C SER A 58 2.80 -9.27 15.17
N LYS A 59 3.58 -8.47 14.42
CA LYS A 59 5.04 -8.32 14.57
C LYS A 59 5.45 -7.17 15.50
N GLY A 60 4.48 -6.49 16.12
CA GLY A 60 4.71 -5.38 17.06
C GLY A 60 4.88 -4.02 16.40
N HIS A 61 4.51 -3.86 15.12
CA HIS A 61 4.51 -2.56 14.45
C HIS A 61 3.24 -1.77 14.72
N GLN A 62 3.34 -0.44 14.74
CA GLN A 62 2.18 0.44 14.65
C GLN A 62 1.81 0.61 13.16
N VAL A 63 0.56 0.35 12.80
CA VAL A 63 0.13 0.39 11.40
C VAL A 63 -1.17 1.16 11.27
N VAL A 64 -1.17 2.15 10.40
CA VAL A 64 -2.35 2.94 10.06
C VAL A 64 -2.57 2.89 8.56
N ALA A 65 -3.77 2.53 8.13
CA ALA A 65 -4.23 2.69 6.76
C ALA A 65 -5.26 3.80 6.72
N ILE A 66 -5.18 4.69 5.73
CA ILE A 66 -6.09 5.84 5.62
C ILE A 66 -6.93 5.76 4.35
N ASP A 67 -8.13 6.32 4.42
CA ASP A 67 -8.95 6.66 3.27
C ASP A 67 -8.55 8.05 2.76
N LEU A 68 -8.09 8.12 1.52
CA LEU A 68 -7.85 9.41 0.86
C LEU A 68 -9.18 10.15 0.64
N PRO A 69 -9.16 11.49 0.50
CA PRO A 69 -10.32 12.23 0.03
C PRO A 69 -10.96 11.56 -1.19
N GLY A 70 -12.27 11.38 -1.15
CA GLY A 70 -13.02 10.72 -2.22
C GLY A 70 -13.00 9.20 -2.22
N HIS A 71 -12.43 8.53 -1.22
CA HIS A 71 -12.36 7.07 -1.14
C HIS A 71 -12.84 6.54 0.21
N GLY A 72 -13.24 5.27 0.24
CA GLY A 72 -13.70 4.60 1.46
C GLY A 72 -14.84 5.36 2.14
N LEU A 73 -14.69 5.66 3.43
CA LEU A 73 -15.68 6.43 4.20
C LEU A 73 -15.73 7.92 3.83
N ASN A 74 -14.73 8.43 3.10
CA ASN A 74 -14.71 9.80 2.58
C ASN A 74 -15.29 9.90 1.16
N ALA A 75 -15.83 8.79 0.60
CA ALA A 75 -16.36 8.75 -0.75
C ALA A 75 -17.73 9.44 -0.87
N ARG A 76 -17.95 10.08 -2.02
CA ARG A 76 -19.26 10.50 -2.48
C ARG A 76 -19.56 9.75 -3.76
N PHE A 77 -20.75 9.16 -3.84
CA PHE A 77 -21.14 8.32 -4.97
C PHE A 77 -22.02 9.09 -5.94
N PRO A 78 -21.85 8.90 -7.28
CA PRO A 78 -22.83 9.39 -8.26
C PRO A 78 -24.23 8.87 -7.96
N ALA A 79 -25.26 9.70 -8.12
CA ALA A 79 -26.64 9.26 -7.85
C ALA A 79 -27.05 8.10 -8.75
N SER A 80 -26.62 8.11 -10.01
CA SER A 80 -26.85 7.03 -10.97
C SER A 80 -26.22 5.69 -10.56
N TYR A 81 -25.06 5.72 -9.85
CA TYR A 81 -24.45 4.51 -9.31
C TYR A 81 -25.31 3.88 -8.20
N LEU A 82 -25.89 4.72 -7.34
CA LEU A 82 -26.75 4.26 -6.25
C LEU A 82 -28.08 3.71 -6.75
N THR A 83 -28.65 4.30 -7.80
CA THR A 83 -29.95 3.91 -8.40
C THR A 83 -29.83 2.81 -9.46
N GLY A 84 -28.59 2.47 -9.90
CA GLY A 84 -28.37 1.49 -10.96
C GLY A 84 -28.68 2.02 -12.37
N ASP A 85 -28.79 3.35 -12.56
CA ASP A 85 -28.99 3.97 -13.87
C ASP A 85 -27.70 3.94 -14.69
N ALA A 86 -27.50 2.86 -15.44
CA ALA A 86 -26.27 2.60 -16.20
C ALA A 86 -26.04 3.66 -17.30
N ALA A 87 -27.08 4.16 -17.95
CA ALA A 87 -26.94 5.15 -19.01
C ALA A 87 -26.45 6.49 -18.44
N ARG A 88 -27.09 6.99 -17.40
CA ARG A 88 -26.70 8.21 -16.72
C ARG A 88 -25.33 8.08 -16.06
N PHE A 89 -24.98 6.91 -15.52
CA PHE A 89 -23.68 6.67 -14.90
C PHE A 89 -22.50 6.88 -15.86
N THR A 90 -22.68 6.69 -17.17
CA THR A 90 -21.63 6.92 -18.18
C THR A 90 -21.32 8.40 -18.43
N VAL A 91 -22.21 9.31 -18.04
CA VAL A 91 -22.12 10.75 -18.35
C VAL A 91 -22.25 11.67 -17.14
N GLU A 92 -22.72 11.18 -15.99
CA GLU A 92 -22.88 11.98 -14.78
C GLU A 92 -21.53 12.41 -14.24
N ARG A 93 -21.33 13.75 -14.10
CA ARG A 93 -20.10 14.29 -13.50
C ARG A 93 -19.88 13.70 -12.10
N SER A 94 -18.66 13.32 -11.80
CA SER A 94 -18.31 12.78 -10.48
C SER A 94 -18.52 13.83 -9.39
N PRO A 95 -19.14 13.46 -8.25
CA PRO A 95 -19.19 14.35 -7.09
C PRO A 95 -17.83 14.56 -6.44
N GLN A 96 -16.79 13.87 -6.93
CA GLN A 96 -15.41 13.92 -6.47
C GLN A 96 -14.48 14.63 -7.48
N ALA A 97 -15.03 15.18 -8.57
CA ALA A 97 -14.26 15.75 -9.67
C ALA A 97 -13.36 16.93 -9.26
N ASP A 98 -13.68 17.62 -8.16
CA ASP A 98 -12.94 18.79 -7.68
C ASP A 98 -11.88 18.45 -6.61
N ILE A 99 -11.72 17.16 -6.27
CA ILE A 99 -10.65 16.72 -5.37
C ILE A 99 -9.31 16.80 -6.11
N THR A 100 -8.32 17.45 -5.51
CA THR A 100 -6.99 17.65 -6.11
C THR A 100 -5.96 16.67 -5.55
N LEU A 101 -4.87 16.44 -6.30
CA LEU A 101 -3.70 15.69 -5.80
C LEU A 101 -3.14 16.34 -4.53
N ASP A 102 -3.11 17.67 -4.46
CA ASP A 102 -2.65 18.39 -3.28
C ASP A 102 -3.52 18.12 -2.06
N ALA A 103 -4.84 18.08 -2.19
CA ALA A 103 -5.73 17.75 -1.08
C ALA A 103 -5.50 16.33 -0.55
N CYS A 104 -5.23 15.37 -1.45
CA CYS A 104 -4.88 14.00 -1.06
C CYS A 104 -3.50 13.93 -0.37
N ALA A 105 -2.51 14.68 -0.88
CA ALA A 105 -1.19 14.76 -0.25
C ALA A 105 -1.25 15.44 1.13
N ASP A 106 -2.08 16.49 1.30
CA ASP A 106 -2.28 17.16 2.58
C ASP A 106 -2.93 16.24 3.62
N ALA A 107 -3.88 15.40 3.21
CA ALA A 107 -4.45 14.38 4.10
C ALA A 107 -3.38 13.37 4.59
N VAL A 108 -2.44 12.97 3.71
CA VAL A 108 -1.30 12.13 4.08
C VAL A 108 -0.37 12.86 5.05
N VAL A 109 -0.03 14.13 4.77
CA VAL A 109 0.82 14.96 5.65
C VAL A 109 0.19 15.10 7.03
N ALA A 110 -1.11 15.43 7.10
CA ALA A 110 -1.84 15.55 8.37
C ALA A 110 -1.88 14.23 9.16
N ALA A 111 -1.93 13.07 8.47
CA ALA A 111 -1.82 11.77 9.13
C ALA A 111 -0.40 11.52 9.66
N LEU A 112 0.64 11.87 8.88
CA LEU A 112 2.04 11.76 9.31
C LEU A 112 2.34 12.61 10.54
N GLU A 113 1.83 13.84 10.60
CA GLU A 113 1.98 14.74 11.76
C GLU A 113 1.45 14.12 13.05
N LYS A 114 0.33 13.39 12.98
CA LYS A 114 -0.27 12.69 14.14
C LYS A 114 0.50 11.43 14.56
N LEU A 115 1.35 10.90 13.68
CA LEU A 115 2.12 9.67 13.94
C LEU A 115 3.55 9.96 14.44
N GLN A 116 3.89 11.22 14.68
CA GLN A 116 5.19 11.58 15.27
C GLN A 116 5.21 11.23 16.77
N GLY A 117 6.33 10.85 17.30
CA GLY A 117 6.49 10.46 18.71
C GLY A 117 7.55 9.37 18.92
N GLY A 118 8.17 8.94 17.84
CA GLY A 118 9.23 7.94 17.79
C GLY A 118 10.06 8.08 16.52
N ASP A 119 10.41 6.96 15.90
CA ASP A 119 10.99 6.98 14.56
C ASP A 119 9.98 7.49 13.54
N ARG A 120 10.48 8.27 12.58
CA ARG A 120 9.61 8.75 11.48
C ARG A 120 8.95 7.57 10.75
N PRO A 121 7.65 7.67 10.44
CA PRO A 121 6.90 6.60 9.79
C PRO A 121 7.48 6.17 8.44
N VAL A 122 7.29 4.89 8.12
CA VAL A 122 7.42 4.36 6.76
C VAL A 122 6.11 4.65 6.03
N LEU A 123 6.19 5.44 4.97
CA LEU A 123 5.03 5.81 4.14
C LEU A 123 4.97 4.89 2.93
N VAL A 124 3.93 4.06 2.85
CA VAL A 124 3.72 3.07 1.79
C VAL A 124 2.61 3.54 0.86
N GLY A 125 2.87 3.60 -0.44
CA GLY A 125 1.87 3.92 -1.45
C GLY A 125 1.74 2.80 -2.48
N HIS A 126 0.50 2.36 -2.73
CA HIS A 126 0.18 1.37 -3.75
C HIS A 126 -0.34 2.04 -5.02
N SER A 127 0.11 1.60 -6.20
CA SER A 127 -0.47 2.00 -7.50
C SER A 127 -0.53 3.53 -7.66
N ALA A 128 -1.71 4.10 -7.92
CA ALA A 128 -1.94 5.56 -7.97
C ALA A 128 -1.60 6.28 -6.64
N GLY A 129 -1.61 5.57 -5.51
CA GLY A 129 -1.13 6.11 -4.23
C GLY A 129 0.34 6.52 -4.26
N GLY A 130 1.13 6.02 -5.22
CA GLY A 130 2.49 6.46 -5.46
C GLY A 130 2.60 7.93 -5.86
N THR A 131 1.64 8.46 -6.65
CA THR A 131 1.59 9.89 -6.98
C THR A 131 1.34 10.72 -5.72
N VAL A 132 0.43 10.24 -4.86
CA VAL A 132 0.06 10.94 -3.62
C VAL A 132 1.23 10.97 -2.64
N ILE A 133 1.91 9.83 -2.39
CA ILE A 133 3.07 9.81 -1.47
C ILE A 133 4.27 10.57 -2.02
N THR A 134 4.45 10.62 -3.36
CA THR A 134 5.47 11.46 -3.99
C THR A 134 5.19 12.93 -3.71
N ARG A 135 3.94 13.38 -3.89
CA ARG A 135 3.54 14.76 -3.61
C ARG A 135 3.61 15.08 -2.11
N ALA A 136 3.22 14.16 -1.22
CA ALA A 136 3.34 14.32 0.23
C ALA A 136 4.82 14.44 0.67
N ALA A 137 5.71 13.63 0.09
CA ALA A 137 7.14 13.71 0.36
C ALA A 137 7.77 15.01 -0.16
N GLU A 138 7.27 15.55 -1.27
CA GLU A 138 7.68 16.90 -1.71
C GLU A 138 7.22 17.97 -0.73
N LYS A 139 6.01 17.86 -0.15
CA LYS A 139 5.48 18.85 0.81
C LYS A 139 6.14 18.77 2.18
N ALA A 140 6.38 17.56 2.71
CA ALA A 140 6.85 17.35 4.09
C ALA A 140 7.88 16.19 4.21
N PRO A 141 9.05 16.28 3.55
CA PRO A 141 10.04 15.18 3.56
C PRO A 141 10.57 14.88 4.97
N HIS A 142 10.57 15.86 5.86
CA HIS A 142 11.06 15.74 7.23
C HIS A 142 10.18 14.85 8.12
N LEU A 143 8.93 14.58 7.75
CA LEU A 143 8.01 13.71 8.49
C LEU A 143 8.15 12.23 8.12
N ILE A 144 8.90 11.89 7.07
CA ILE A 144 8.95 10.56 6.48
C ILE A 144 10.30 9.91 6.74
N GLY A 145 10.29 8.71 7.34
CA GLY A 145 11.50 7.91 7.55
C GLY A 145 11.94 7.17 6.29
N ARG A 146 10.99 6.64 5.53
CA ARG A 146 11.20 5.95 4.25
C ARG A 146 9.93 5.99 3.40
N LEU A 147 10.08 6.15 2.10
CA LEU A 147 9.04 5.90 1.11
C LEU A 147 9.09 4.45 0.64
N VAL A 148 7.94 3.82 0.50
CA VAL A 148 7.79 2.49 -0.13
C VAL A 148 6.75 2.58 -1.23
N TYR A 149 7.16 2.26 -2.45
CA TYR A 149 6.30 2.19 -3.62
C TYR A 149 5.96 0.72 -3.88
N LEU A 150 4.73 0.32 -3.64
CA LEU A 150 4.24 -1.03 -3.89
C LEU A 150 3.54 -1.06 -5.25
N SER A 151 4.22 -1.62 -6.27
CA SER A 151 3.71 -1.62 -7.65
C SER A 151 3.02 -0.30 -8.00
N ALA A 152 3.75 0.81 -7.83
CA ALA A 152 3.18 2.15 -7.75
C ALA A 152 3.83 3.13 -8.73
N PHE A 153 3.07 4.16 -9.10
CA PHE A 153 3.59 5.25 -9.93
C PHE A 153 4.64 6.08 -9.19
N VAL A 154 5.74 6.37 -9.87
CA VAL A 154 6.80 7.31 -9.47
C VAL A 154 7.00 8.32 -10.60
N PRO A 155 6.08 9.27 -10.81
CA PRO A 155 6.03 10.06 -12.03
C PRO A 155 6.98 11.26 -11.94
N LEU A 156 8.27 11.06 -12.15
CA LEU A 156 9.29 12.11 -12.05
C LEU A 156 9.55 12.83 -13.38
N ARG A 157 9.95 12.10 -14.43
CA ARG A 157 10.28 12.73 -15.73
C ARG A 157 9.04 13.28 -16.43
N LEU A 158 7.96 12.49 -16.48
CA LEU A 158 6.71 12.89 -17.16
C LEU A 158 5.71 13.58 -16.20
N GLN A 159 6.04 13.67 -14.92
CA GLN A 159 5.33 14.40 -13.87
C GLN A 159 3.94 13.90 -13.50
N SER A 160 3.25 13.06 -14.29
CA SER A 160 1.90 12.54 -13.97
C SER A 160 1.76 11.05 -14.30
N ALA A 161 0.85 10.36 -13.61
CA ALA A 161 0.56 8.94 -13.88
C ALA A 161 -0.01 8.73 -15.29
N SER A 162 -0.86 9.64 -15.76
CA SER A 162 -1.45 9.57 -17.11
C SER A 162 -0.40 9.62 -18.22
N ALA A 163 0.63 10.44 -18.07
CA ALA A 163 1.70 10.56 -19.03
C ALA A 163 2.53 9.26 -19.10
N TYR A 164 2.78 8.60 -17.97
CA TYR A 164 3.41 7.28 -17.93
C TYR A 164 2.48 6.19 -18.48
N GLY A 165 1.18 6.24 -18.17
CA GLY A 165 0.19 5.30 -18.68
C GLY A 165 0.01 5.35 -20.21
N ALA A 166 0.42 6.44 -20.85
CA ALA A 166 0.40 6.59 -22.30
C ALA A 166 1.63 5.99 -23.03
N LEU A 167 2.66 5.59 -22.29
CA LEU A 167 3.89 5.04 -22.87
C LEU A 167 3.68 3.62 -23.43
N PRO A 168 4.49 3.21 -24.43
CA PRO A 168 4.50 1.84 -24.92
C PRO A 168 4.75 0.81 -23.82
N GLU A 169 5.61 1.13 -22.85
CA GLU A 169 5.94 0.30 -21.69
C GLU A 169 4.76 0.06 -20.75
N ALA A 170 3.69 0.86 -20.82
CA ALA A 170 2.47 0.70 -20.05
C ALA A 170 1.45 -0.25 -20.70
N ARG A 171 1.70 -0.71 -21.93
CA ARG A 171 0.73 -1.53 -22.66
C ARG A 171 0.48 -2.85 -21.98
N SER A 172 -0.81 -3.11 -21.71
CA SER A 172 -1.31 -4.36 -21.15
C SER A 172 -2.58 -4.78 -21.87
N PRO A 173 -2.73 -6.05 -22.25
CA PRO A 173 -3.98 -6.55 -22.81
C PRO A 173 -5.14 -6.53 -21.81
N TYR A 174 -4.84 -6.37 -20.53
CA TYR A 174 -5.81 -6.35 -19.43
C TYR A 174 -6.18 -4.94 -18.97
N GLY A 175 -5.48 -3.89 -19.45
CA GLY A 175 -5.64 -2.51 -18.99
C GLY A 175 -6.79 -1.73 -19.64
N GLN A 176 -7.54 -2.35 -20.55
CA GLN A 176 -8.55 -1.68 -21.37
C GLN A 176 -9.92 -2.35 -21.17
N GLY A 177 -11.00 -1.60 -21.35
CA GLY A 177 -12.35 -2.17 -21.46
C GLY A 177 -13.19 -2.15 -20.18
N PHE A 178 -12.64 -1.83 -19.01
CA PHE A 178 -13.43 -1.68 -17.79
C PHE A 178 -13.65 -0.21 -17.37
N PHE A 179 -13.06 0.76 -18.05
CA PHE A 179 -13.36 2.17 -17.78
C PHE A 179 -14.73 2.56 -18.32
N VAL A 180 -15.44 3.41 -17.57
CA VAL A 180 -16.80 3.84 -17.86
C VAL A 180 -16.80 5.32 -18.18
N GLY A 181 -17.33 5.69 -19.35
CA GLY A 181 -17.49 7.07 -19.78
C GLY A 181 -16.17 7.76 -20.16
N ASP A 182 -16.26 9.07 -20.36
CA ASP A 182 -15.13 9.95 -20.70
C ASP A 182 -14.59 10.58 -19.41
N ALA A 183 -13.38 10.20 -19.00
CA ALA A 183 -12.80 10.66 -17.75
C ALA A 183 -12.68 12.19 -17.64
N ALA A 184 -12.41 12.90 -18.75
CA ALA A 184 -12.31 14.35 -18.75
C ALA A 184 -13.68 15.03 -18.49
N LYS A 185 -14.75 14.48 -19.07
CA LYS A 185 -16.12 14.96 -18.85
C LYS A 185 -16.64 14.61 -17.47
N LEU A 186 -16.31 13.41 -16.99
CA LEU A 186 -16.69 12.94 -15.66
C LEU A 186 -15.92 13.65 -14.54
N GLY A 187 -14.71 14.12 -14.81
CA GLY A 187 -13.75 14.58 -13.79
C GLY A 187 -13.22 13.45 -12.92
N ALA A 188 -13.30 12.20 -13.40
CA ALA A 188 -12.86 11.01 -12.69
C ALA A 188 -12.56 9.86 -13.66
N VAL A 189 -11.63 8.98 -13.28
CA VAL A 189 -11.47 7.67 -13.93
C VAL A 189 -12.44 6.70 -13.26
N ARG A 190 -13.47 6.29 -13.99
CA ARG A 190 -14.63 5.56 -13.46
C ARG A 190 -14.60 4.08 -13.79
N ILE A 191 -14.98 3.25 -12.81
CA ILE A 191 -15.26 1.82 -12.94
C ILE A 191 -16.67 1.49 -12.39
N ASN A 192 -17.19 0.30 -12.73
CA ASN A 192 -18.48 -0.17 -12.19
C ASN A 192 -18.38 -1.60 -11.62
N PRO A 193 -17.82 -1.82 -10.44
CA PRO A 193 -17.67 -3.16 -9.86
C PRO A 193 -19.01 -3.85 -9.53
N ARG A 194 -20.14 -3.10 -9.58
CA ARG A 194 -21.50 -3.63 -9.38
C ARG A 194 -22.18 -4.10 -10.65
N ARG A 195 -21.58 -3.88 -11.84
CA ARG A 195 -22.23 -4.09 -13.14
C ARG A 195 -22.70 -5.54 -13.33
N ASP A 196 -21.79 -6.47 -13.48
CA ASP A 196 -22.07 -7.89 -13.68
C ASP A 196 -20.86 -8.76 -13.38
N ALA A 197 -21.00 -10.09 -13.42
CA ALA A 197 -19.92 -11.03 -13.14
C ALA A 197 -18.78 -10.93 -14.17
N ALA A 198 -19.10 -10.78 -15.46
CA ALA A 198 -18.09 -10.67 -16.52
C ALA A 198 -17.23 -9.43 -16.36
N TYR A 199 -17.83 -8.31 -15.96
CA TYR A 199 -17.11 -7.08 -15.67
C TYR A 199 -16.18 -7.23 -14.44
N ARG A 200 -16.67 -7.87 -13.37
CA ARG A 200 -15.84 -8.16 -12.20
C ARG A 200 -14.70 -9.08 -12.54
N GLU A 201 -14.91 -10.08 -13.40
CA GLU A 201 -13.83 -10.95 -13.88
C GLU A 201 -12.77 -10.16 -14.68
N ALA A 202 -13.17 -9.20 -15.51
CA ALA A 202 -12.23 -8.33 -16.21
C ALA A 202 -11.38 -7.50 -15.23
N LEU A 203 -11.98 -6.96 -14.15
CA LEU A 203 -11.25 -6.29 -13.08
C LEU A 203 -10.32 -7.26 -12.34
N ARG A 204 -10.78 -8.47 -12.02
CA ARG A 204 -9.96 -9.50 -11.37
C ARG A 204 -8.77 -9.86 -12.25
N ALA A 205 -9.00 -10.14 -13.53
CA ALA A 205 -7.94 -10.49 -14.48
C ALA A 205 -6.88 -9.41 -14.62
N GLY A 206 -7.23 -8.13 -14.50
CA GLY A 206 -6.29 -7.01 -14.58
C GLY A 206 -5.53 -6.75 -13.27
N PHE A 207 -6.21 -6.80 -12.14
CA PHE A 207 -5.67 -6.32 -10.87
C PHE A 207 -5.43 -7.40 -9.81
N TYR A 208 -6.14 -8.55 -9.89
CA TYR A 208 -6.21 -9.57 -8.84
C TYR A 208 -6.16 -10.99 -9.38
N HIS A 209 -5.52 -11.23 -10.53
CA HIS A 209 -5.59 -12.53 -11.21
C HIS A 209 -5.03 -13.71 -10.40
N ASP A 210 -4.24 -13.47 -9.38
CA ASP A 210 -3.70 -14.45 -8.42
C ASP A 210 -4.58 -14.59 -7.15
N VAL A 211 -5.78 -13.98 -7.14
CA VAL A 211 -6.79 -14.11 -6.08
C VAL A 211 -7.96 -14.91 -6.64
N GLU A 212 -8.40 -15.95 -5.91
CA GLU A 212 -9.58 -16.74 -6.26
C GLU A 212 -10.83 -15.85 -6.32
N GLU A 213 -11.77 -16.18 -7.23
CA GLU A 213 -12.96 -15.36 -7.49
C GLU A 213 -13.79 -15.09 -6.23
N ALA A 214 -14.04 -16.11 -5.41
CA ALA A 214 -14.79 -15.96 -4.17
C ALA A 214 -14.07 -15.06 -3.15
N ALA A 215 -12.73 -15.08 -3.12
CA ALA A 215 -11.92 -14.24 -2.27
C ALA A 215 -11.79 -12.81 -2.81
N PHE A 216 -11.92 -12.61 -4.12
CA PHE A 216 -11.90 -11.30 -4.78
C PHE A 216 -13.20 -10.51 -4.56
N LEU A 217 -14.35 -11.18 -4.48
CA LEU A 217 -15.65 -10.51 -4.41
C LEU A 217 -15.76 -9.45 -3.29
N PRO A 218 -15.34 -9.69 -2.04
CA PRO A 218 -15.32 -8.66 -0.99
C PRO A 218 -14.48 -7.43 -1.36
N PHE A 219 -13.32 -7.63 -2.01
CA PHE A 219 -12.50 -6.52 -2.49
C PHE A 219 -13.23 -5.71 -3.58
N ALA A 220 -13.81 -6.39 -4.57
CA ALA A 220 -14.54 -5.74 -5.67
C ALA A 220 -15.72 -4.89 -5.17
N LEU A 221 -16.48 -5.40 -4.20
CA LEU A 221 -17.68 -4.73 -3.68
C LEU A 221 -17.35 -3.52 -2.78
N THR A 222 -16.12 -3.42 -2.29
CA THR A 222 -15.64 -2.29 -1.49
C THR A 222 -14.87 -1.24 -2.30
N LEU A 223 -14.66 -1.45 -3.59
CA LEU A 223 -14.08 -0.44 -4.47
C LEU A 223 -15.00 0.78 -4.60
N THR A 224 -14.42 1.97 -4.53
CA THR A 224 -15.09 3.23 -4.87
C THR A 224 -15.15 3.36 -6.39
N PRO A 225 -16.28 3.74 -7.00
CA PRO A 225 -16.39 3.75 -8.47
C PRO A 225 -15.51 4.81 -9.15
N ASP A 226 -15.26 5.95 -8.52
CA ASP A 226 -14.58 7.10 -9.10
C ASP A 226 -13.22 7.34 -8.45
N LEU A 227 -12.17 7.38 -9.25
CA LEU A 227 -10.88 7.98 -8.91
C LEU A 227 -10.90 9.44 -9.36
N PRO A 228 -10.72 10.45 -8.49
CA PRO A 228 -10.58 11.85 -8.92
C PRO A 228 -9.53 11.99 -10.02
N LEU A 229 -9.87 12.68 -11.10
CA LEU A 229 -9.00 12.75 -12.29
C LEU A 229 -7.63 13.36 -11.99
N SER A 230 -7.57 14.28 -11.03
CA SER A 230 -6.34 14.92 -10.57
C SER A 230 -5.25 13.94 -10.11
N LEU A 231 -5.63 12.82 -9.45
CA LEU A 231 -4.65 11.81 -9.00
C LEU A 231 -3.98 11.11 -10.18
N TRP A 232 -4.61 11.18 -11.36
CA TRP A 232 -4.10 10.61 -12.60
C TRP A 232 -3.34 11.63 -13.45
N THR A 233 -3.80 12.89 -13.49
CA THR A 233 -3.33 13.91 -14.43
C THR A 233 -2.46 14.99 -13.83
N ASP A 234 -2.57 15.29 -12.52
CA ASP A 234 -1.82 16.38 -11.92
C ASP A 234 -0.32 16.07 -11.83
N LYS A 235 0.47 17.13 -11.93
CA LYS A 235 1.93 17.02 -11.80
C LYS A 235 2.32 16.87 -10.33
N VAL A 236 3.19 15.91 -10.04
CA VAL A 236 3.69 15.67 -8.68
C VAL A 236 4.67 16.75 -8.19
N GLY A 237 5.42 17.37 -9.12
CA GLY A 237 6.35 18.47 -8.82
C GLY A 237 7.51 18.07 -7.89
N ALA A 238 7.98 16.82 -7.95
CA ALA A 238 9.05 16.33 -7.08
C ALA A 238 10.41 16.96 -7.40
N THR A 239 11.17 17.31 -6.35
CA THR A 239 12.52 17.89 -6.44
C THR A 239 13.58 16.98 -5.82
N LYS A 240 14.85 17.20 -6.19
CA LYS A 240 16.00 16.48 -5.59
C LYS A 240 16.20 16.87 -4.13
N GLU A 241 15.90 18.10 -3.78
CA GLU A 241 16.13 18.72 -2.48
C GLU A 241 15.11 18.28 -1.43
N ARG A 242 13.94 17.83 -1.84
CA ARG A 242 12.84 17.43 -0.96
C ARG A 242 12.53 15.94 -1.09
N TRP A 243 11.72 15.55 -2.06
CA TRP A 243 11.44 14.12 -2.33
C TRP A 243 12.72 13.30 -2.49
N GLY A 244 13.68 13.83 -3.23
CA GLY A 244 14.94 13.15 -3.55
C GLY A 244 15.83 12.82 -2.36
N ARG A 245 15.61 13.42 -1.19
CA ARG A 245 16.37 13.14 0.05
C ARG A 245 15.77 12.03 0.90
N VAL A 246 14.51 11.67 0.68
CA VAL A 246 13.85 10.65 1.49
C VAL A 246 14.32 9.27 1.05
N PRO A 247 14.86 8.43 1.97
CA PRO A 247 15.19 7.03 1.66
C PRO A 247 13.99 6.30 1.08
N ARG A 248 14.22 5.43 0.09
CA ARG A 248 13.09 4.81 -0.60
C ARG A 248 13.33 3.37 -1.02
N SER A 249 12.24 2.62 -1.11
CA SER A 249 12.19 1.24 -1.59
C SER A 249 11.09 1.08 -2.61
N TYR A 250 11.30 0.19 -3.56
CA TYR A 250 10.27 -0.22 -4.51
C TYR A 250 9.99 -1.72 -4.35
N MET A 251 8.73 -2.08 -4.12
CA MET A 251 8.26 -3.45 -4.11
C MET A 251 7.63 -3.76 -5.47
N ARG A 252 8.40 -4.43 -6.31
CA ARG A 252 8.11 -4.74 -7.69
C ARG A 252 7.28 -6.01 -7.80
N CYS A 253 6.12 -5.94 -8.46
CA CYS A 253 5.26 -7.10 -8.71
C CYS A 253 5.52 -7.66 -10.11
N THR A 254 6.00 -8.92 -10.21
CA THR A 254 6.44 -9.50 -11.49
C THR A 254 5.29 -9.92 -12.39
N GLN A 255 4.13 -10.22 -11.80
CA GLN A 255 2.94 -10.66 -12.53
C GLN A 255 1.90 -9.54 -12.67
N ASP A 256 2.31 -8.28 -12.42
CA ASP A 256 1.40 -7.15 -12.51
C ASP A 256 0.92 -6.93 -13.96
N ARG A 257 -0.40 -6.95 -14.13
CA ARG A 257 -1.09 -6.76 -15.43
C ARG A 257 -1.66 -5.35 -15.58
N ALA A 258 -1.73 -4.58 -14.50
CA ALA A 258 -2.21 -3.20 -14.49
C ALA A 258 -1.06 -2.19 -14.62
N LEU A 259 -0.07 -2.28 -13.74
CA LEU A 259 1.18 -1.52 -13.80
C LEU A 259 2.31 -2.49 -14.19
N VAL A 260 2.37 -2.85 -15.46
CA VAL A 260 3.24 -3.92 -15.97
C VAL A 260 4.71 -3.74 -15.57
N PRO A 261 5.48 -4.84 -15.38
CA PRO A 261 6.87 -4.78 -14.92
C PRO A 261 7.78 -3.85 -15.74
N ALA A 262 7.57 -3.77 -17.06
CA ALA A 262 8.34 -2.88 -17.93
C ALA A 262 8.22 -1.40 -17.53
N LEU A 263 6.99 -0.99 -17.15
CA LEU A 263 6.75 0.38 -16.68
C LEU A 263 7.29 0.61 -15.27
N GLN A 264 7.17 -0.38 -14.37
CA GLN A 264 7.77 -0.31 -13.04
C GLN A 264 9.29 -0.11 -13.16
N ASP A 265 9.95 -0.92 -13.98
CA ASP A 265 11.40 -0.87 -14.23
C ASP A 265 11.84 0.46 -14.85
N LEU A 266 11.04 1.03 -15.76
CA LEU A 266 11.30 2.34 -16.33
C LEU A 266 11.30 3.43 -15.26
N MET A 267 10.25 3.47 -14.44
CA MET A 267 10.12 4.49 -13.38
C MET A 267 11.22 4.38 -12.32
N ILE A 268 11.62 3.16 -11.96
CA ILE A 268 12.76 2.93 -11.04
C ILE A 268 14.03 3.52 -11.64
N ARG A 269 14.37 3.17 -12.89
CA ARG A 269 15.59 3.69 -13.57
C ARG A 269 15.59 5.21 -13.69
N GLU A 270 14.45 5.82 -14.02
CA GLU A 270 14.33 7.27 -14.13
C GLU A 270 14.47 7.97 -12.77
N ALA A 271 13.93 7.38 -11.72
CA ALA A 271 14.07 7.89 -10.36
C ALA A 271 15.53 7.80 -9.87
N ASP A 272 16.22 6.70 -10.14
CA ASP A 272 17.62 6.50 -9.77
C ASP A 272 18.54 7.45 -10.53
N ALA A 273 18.26 7.67 -11.81
CA ALA A 273 18.98 8.67 -12.62
C ALA A 273 18.71 10.11 -12.14
N PHE A 274 17.50 10.39 -11.65
CA PHE A 274 17.15 11.70 -11.12
C PHE A 274 17.90 12.02 -9.81
N THR A 275 18.11 11.02 -8.95
CA THR A 275 18.81 11.17 -7.65
C THR A 275 19.82 10.03 -7.44
N PRO A 276 20.96 10.02 -8.13
CA PRO A 276 21.93 8.90 -8.09
C PRO A 276 22.57 8.67 -6.72
N GLY A 277 22.54 9.66 -5.83
CA GLY A 277 22.99 9.53 -4.43
C GLY A 277 21.96 8.90 -3.50
N ASN A 278 20.75 8.63 -3.96
CA ASN A 278 19.68 7.99 -3.20
C ASN A 278 18.82 7.14 -4.14
N VAL A 279 19.33 5.96 -4.50
CA VAL A 279 18.67 5.02 -5.41
C VAL A 279 17.64 4.15 -4.66
N PHE A 280 16.73 3.54 -5.41
CA PHE A 280 15.79 2.59 -4.84
C PHE A 280 16.47 1.33 -4.31
N THR A 281 16.10 0.89 -3.11
CA THR A 281 16.21 -0.52 -2.75
C THR A 281 15.02 -1.24 -3.36
N VAL A 282 15.26 -2.25 -4.22
CA VAL A 282 14.21 -2.96 -4.94
C VAL A 282 14.03 -4.36 -4.36
N ASP A 283 12.82 -4.64 -3.86
CA ASP A 283 12.37 -5.98 -3.49
C ASP A 283 11.36 -6.48 -4.54
N THR A 284 11.32 -7.79 -4.77
CA THR A 284 10.47 -8.39 -5.81
C THR A 284 9.46 -9.35 -5.19
N LEU A 285 8.21 -9.21 -5.62
CA LEU A 285 7.11 -10.13 -5.31
C LEU A 285 6.64 -10.81 -6.61
N ASP A 286 6.55 -12.11 -6.60
CA ASP A 286 5.85 -12.86 -7.66
C ASP A 286 4.35 -12.84 -7.37
N ALA A 287 3.72 -11.72 -7.73
CA ALA A 287 2.33 -11.39 -7.42
C ALA A 287 1.69 -10.54 -8.52
N SER A 288 0.36 -10.52 -8.52
CA SER A 288 -0.46 -9.57 -9.29
C SER A 288 -0.26 -8.13 -8.81
N HIS A 289 -1.06 -7.21 -9.36
CA HIS A 289 -1.09 -5.80 -8.92
C HIS A 289 -1.46 -5.62 -7.43
N SER A 290 -2.12 -6.62 -6.82
CA SER A 290 -2.73 -6.50 -5.49
C SER A 290 -2.18 -7.50 -4.46
N PRO A 291 -0.86 -7.48 -4.14
CA PRO A 291 -0.25 -8.43 -3.21
C PRO A 291 -0.77 -8.31 -1.77
N PHE A 292 -1.39 -7.21 -1.40
CA PHE A 292 -2.08 -7.06 -0.12
C PHE A 292 -3.30 -8.00 0.00
N ALA A 293 -3.86 -8.44 -1.12
CA ALA A 293 -4.96 -9.40 -1.18
C ALA A 293 -4.46 -10.84 -1.30
N SER A 294 -3.51 -11.11 -2.22
CA SER A 294 -3.04 -12.45 -2.54
C SER A 294 -1.92 -12.96 -1.62
N GLN A 295 -1.00 -12.10 -1.19
CA GLN A 295 0.20 -12.48 -0.44
C GLN A 295 0.49 -11.52 0.75
N PRO A 296 -0.51 -11.21 1.61
CA PRO A 296 -0.35 -10.19 2.65
C PRO A 296 0.78 -10.50 3.64
N GLN A 297 1.03 -11.77 3.96
CA GLN A 297 2.10 -12.19 4.88
C GLN A 297 3.49 -12.00 4.27
N LYS A 298 3.66 -12.29 2.97
CA LYS A 298 4.93 -12.03 2.27
C LYS A 298 5.19 -10.53 2.16
N LEU A 299 4.17 -9.75 1.80
CA LEU A 299 4.26 -8.30 1.76
C LEU A 299 4.64 -7.73 3.13
N ALA A 300 3.97 -8.17 4.19
CA ALA A 300 4.30 -7.76 5.56
C ALA A 300 5.72 -8.18 5.98
N ALA A 301 6.22 -9.33 5.52
CA ALA A 301 7.58 -9.77 5.80
C ALA A 301 8.64 -8.87 5.10
N LEU A 302 8.39 -8.43 3.88
CA LEU A 302 9.25 -7.48 3.17
C LEU A 302 9.23 -6.10 3.85
N LEU A 303 8.07 -5.60 4.24
CA LEU A 303 7.92 -4.34 4.97
C LEU A 303 8.63 -4.37 6.34
N ASP A 304 8.50 -5.48 7.09
CA ASP A 304 9.22 -5.70 8.34
C ASP A 304 10.75 -5.76 8.14
N GLY A 305 11.20 -6.33 7.01
CA GLY A 305 12.62 -6.48 6.65
C GLY A 305 13.31 -5.23 6.10
N LEU A 306 12.63 -4.11 5.91
CA LEU A 306 13.21 -2.87 5.36
C LEU A 306 14.45 -2.43 6.19
N ARG A 307 15.54 -2.04 5.49
CA ARG A 307 16.82 -1.61 6.10
C ARG A 307 16.96 -0.11 6.11
#